data_2cd59dc0c8b1e7d610c257bf3c62e407
#
_entry.id   2cd59dc0c8b1e7d610c257bf3c62e407
#
_cell.length_a   1.000
_cell.length_b   1.000
_cell.length_c   1.000
_cell.angle_alpha   90.00
_cell.angle_beta   90.00
_cell.angle_gamma   90.00
#
_symmetry.space_group_name_H-M   'P 1'
#
loop_
_entity.id
_entity.type
_entity.pdbx_description
1 polymer ?
#
loop_
_entity_poly.entity_id
_entity_poly.type
_entity_poly.pdbx_seq_one_letter_code
_entity_poly.pdbx_strand_id
1 'polypeptide(L)'
;ERPRATEALKAELGVDELTRELVMGKIGDMTRMEAHEYLAGMGFPVGPVYEAYEAMEDPHSQARGMWVEVDHPTVGKYKAPNFPVVFSKTPGEVTSAAPMLGQHTREVLAEKLGKTEEELTALEKAGAIVQWKG
;
A
#
# COMPACT_ATOMS: atom_id res chain seq x y z
N GLU A 1 -3.59 -11.88 25.96
CA GLU A 1 -4.59 -12.43 25.02
C GLU A 1 -4.05 -13.61 24.22
N ARG A 2 -2.77 -13.57 23.72
CA ARG A 2 -2.15 -14.70 23.00
C ARG A 2 -2.20 -16.05 23.74
N PRO A 3 -1.96 -16.13 25.07
CA PRO A 3 -2.09 -17.38 25.79
C PRO A 3 -3.50 -18.01 25.70
N ARG A 4 -4.55 -17.17 25.70
CA ARG A 4 -5.93 -17.67 25.63
C ARG A 4 -6.28 -18.26 24.26
N ALA A 5 -5.85 -17.62 23.17
CA ALA A 5 -6.05 -18.14 21.82
C ALA A 5 -5.35 -19.49 21.62
N THR A 6 -4.11 -19.58 22.07
CA THR A 6 -3.34 -20.83 22.01
C THR A 6 -4.01 -21.96 22.79
N GLU A 7 -4.46 -21.69 24.02
CA GLU A 7 -5.14 -22.71 24.84
C GLU A 7 -6.51 -23.10 24.24
N ALA A 8 -7.24 -22.16 23.65
CA ALA A 8 -8.49 -22.47 22.95
C ALA A 8 -8.26 -23.44 21.77
N LEU A 9 -7.23 -23.20 20.97
CA LEU A 9 -6.91 -24.04 19.82
C LEU A 9 -6.37 -25.43 20.27
N LYS A 10 -5.55 -25.49 21.33
CA LYS A 10 -5.12 -26.74 21.93
C LYS A 10 -6.29 -27.59 22.41
N ALA A 11 -7.22 -26.97 23.11
CA ALA A 11 -8.41 -27.63 23.62
C ALA A 11 -9.30 -28.18 22.48
N GLU A 12 -9.47 -27.40 21.40
CA GLU A 12 -10.23 -27.84 20.24
C GLU A 12 -9.59 -29.02 19.52
N LEU A 13 -8.25 -29.01 19.39
CA LEU A 13 -7.50 -30.06 18.72
C LEU A 13 -7.21 -31.28 19.64
N GLY A 14 -7.46 -31.14 20.94
CA GLY A 14 -7.20 -32.20 21.92
C GLY A 14 -5.71 -32.48 22.13
N VAL A 15 -4.85 -31.45 22.09
CA VAL A 15 -3.39 -31.58 22.18
C VAL A 15 -2.81 -30.69 23.28
N ASP A 16 -1.69 -31.11 23.84
CA ASP A 16 -0.96 -30.34 24.85
C ASP A 16 -0.01 -29.31 24.23
N GLU A 17 0.43 -29.55 22.99
CA GLU A 17 1.34 -28.67 22.25
C GLU A 17 0.85 -28.43 20.81
N LEU A 18 0.93 -27.18 20.34
CA LEU A 18 0.64 -26.83 18.96
C LEU A 18 1.90 -26.93 18.10
N THR A 19 1.84 -27.78 17.10
CA THR A 19 2.85 -27.79 16.04
C THR A 19 2.33 -27.12 14.78
N ARG A 20 3.22 -26.74 13.86
CA ARG A 20 2.85 -26.18 12.57
C ARG A 20 1.96 -27.16 11.79
N GLU A 21 2.30 -28.43 11.82
CA GLU A 21 1.60 -29.49 11.09
C GLU A 21 0.15 -29.63 11.57
N LEU A 22 -0.09 -29.56 12.89
CA LEU A 22 -1.43 -29.58 13.48
C LEU A 22 -2.27 -28.36 13.03
N VAL A 23 -1.67 -27.17 13.10
CA VAL A 23 -2.37 -25.96 12.65
C VAL A 23 -2.64 -26.01 11.16
N MET A 24 -1.65 -26.38 10.33
CA MET A 24 -1.82 -26.52 8.89
C MET A 24 -2.82 -27.61 8.51
N GLY A 25 -2.85 -28.71 9.24
CA GLY A 25 -3.86 -29.76 9.05
C GLY A 25 -5.28 -29.27 9.34
N LYS A 26 -5.44 -28.36 10.30
CA LYS A 26 -6.77 -27.78 10.64
C LYS A 26 -7.26 -26.77 9.62
N ILE A 27 -6.37 -25.91 9.11
CA ILE A 27 -6.75 -24.81 8.20
C ILE A 27 -6.45 -25.11 6.73
N GLY A 28 -5.80 -26.23 6.41
CA GLY A 28 -5.27 -26.50 5.08
C GLY A 28 -6.33 -26.57 3.97
N ASP A 29 -7.53 -27.03 4.30
CA ASP A 29 -8.66 -27.11 3.38
C ASP A 29 -9.56 -25.86 3.39
N MET A 30 -9.26 -24.89 4.24
CA MET A 30 -10.00 -23.63 4.34
C MET A 30 -9.50 -22.64 3.28
N THR A 31 -10.41 -21.82 2.78
CA THR A 31 -10.02 -20.61 2.05
C THR A 31 -9.27 -19.66 2.98
N ARG A 32 -8.52 -18.73 2.40
CA ARG A 32 -7.77 -17.71 3.15
C ARG A 32 -8.67 -16.92 4.12
N MET A 33 -9.88 -16.56 3.71
CA MET A 33 -10.81 -15.83 4.57
C MET A 33 -11.40 -16.70 5.67
N GLU A 34 -11.78 -17.95 5.38
CA GLU A 34 -12.24 -18.90 6.40
C GLU A 34 -11.17 -19.15 7.46
N ALA A 35 -9.92 -19.35 7.05
CA ALA A 35 -8.79 -19.51 7.98
C ALA A 35 -8.55 -18.25 8.82
N HIS A 36 -8.68 -17.05 8.20
CA HIS A 36 -8.58 -15.78 8.92
C HIS A 36 -9.70 -15.65 9.97
N GLU A 37 -10.95 -15.83 9.59
CA GLU A 37 -12.11 -15.70 10.50
C GLU A 37 -12.03 -16.72 11.65
N TYR A 38 -11.66 -17.95 11.35
CA TYR A 38 -11.49 -19.02 12.34
C TYR A 38 -10.42 -18.67 13.39
N LEU A 39 -9.22 -18.31 12.95
CA LEU A 39 -8.12 -17.98 13.86
C LEU A 39 -8.34 -16.62 14.58
N ALA A 40 -8.86 -15.63 13.90
CA ALA A 40 -9.18 -14.33 14.51
C ALA A 40 -10.29 -14.45 15.56
N GLY A 41 -11.30 -15.31 15.32
CA GLY A 41 -12.37 -15.62 16.27
C GLY A 41 -11.86 -16.23 17.57
N MET A 42 -10.73 -16.93 17.54
CA MET A 42 -10.04 -17.44 18.73
C MET A 42 -9.15 -16.38 19.41
N GLY A 43 -8.96 -15.21 18.79
CA GLY A 43 -8.11 -14.13 19.30
C GLY A 43 -6.66 -14.17 18.82
N PHE A 44 -6.33 -14.95 17.79
CA PHE A 44 -5.01 -14.87 17.15
C PHE A 44 -4.87 -13.57 16.35
N PRO A 45 -3.74 -12.87 16.43
CA PRO A 45 -3.46 -11.69 15.63
C PRO A 45 -3.04 -12.12 14.20
N VAL A 46 -4.01 -12.43 13.38
CA VAL A 46 -3.85 -12.89 11.99
C VAL A 46 -4.49 -11.93 11.01
N GLY A 47 -4.01 -11.91 9.79
CA GLY A 47 -4.61 -11.18 8.68
C GLY A 47 -4.40 -11.95 7.37
N PRO A 48 -5.32 -11.80 6.41
CA PRO A 48 -5.15 -12.39 5.10
C PRO A 48 -4.02 -11.67 4.34
N VAL A 49 -3.24 -12.42 3.59
CA VAL A 49 -2.26 -11.85 2.64
C VAL A 49 -2.99 -11.62 1.32
N TYR A 50 -3.16 -10.35 0.95
CA TYR A 50 -3.85 -9.95 -0.26
C TYR A 50 -2.88 -9.72 -1.43
N GLU A 51 -3.33 -10.03 -2.64
CA GLU A 51 -2.79 -9.42 -3.85
C GLU A 51 -3.23 -7.95 -3.94
N ALA A 52 -2.51 -7.13 -4.71
CA ALA A 52 -2.78 -5.69 -4.78
C ALA A 52 -4.23 -5.36 -5.18
N TYR A 53 -4.78 -6.09 -6.16
CA TYR A 53 -6.16 -5.89 -6.61
C TYR A 53 -7.21 -6.28 -5.55
N GLU A 54 -6.94 -7.33 -4.75
CA GLU A 54 -7.82 -7.77 -3.66
C GLU A 54 -7.85 -6.71 -2.54
N ALA A 55 -6.69 -6.11 -2.23
CA ALA A 55 -6.62 -5.02 -1.26
C ALA A 55 -7.39 -3.77 -1.71
N MET A 56 -7.49 -3.53 -3.02
CA MET A 56 -8.31 -2.44 -3.58
C MET A 56 -9.81 -2.69 -3.43
N GLU A 57 -10.23 -3.96 -3.46
CA GLU A 57 -11.64 -4.37 -3.36
C GLU A 57 -12.06 -4.68 -1.92
N ASP A 58 -11.10 -4.80 -1.00
CA ASP A 58 -11.38 -5.09 0.40
C ASP A 58 -12.29 -4.02 1.03
N PRO A 59 -13.42 -4.43 1.66
CA PRO A 59 -14.37 -3.49 2.26
C PRO A 59 -13.77 -2.58 3.33
N HIS A 60 -12.81 -3.06 4.12
CA HIS A 60 -12.13 -2.26 5.13
C HIS A 60 -11.24 -1.19 4.47
N SER A 61 -10.47 -1.58 3.46
CA SER A 61 -9.64 -0.64 2.69
C SER A 61 -10.47 0.46 2.05
N GLN A 62 -11.63 0.13 1.50
CA GLN A 62 -12.57 1.09 0.92
C GLN A 62 -13.20 2.00 1.98
N ALA A 63 -13.70 1.44 3.08
CA ALA A 63 -14.28 2.20 4.18
C ALA A 63 -13.28 3.18 4.83
N ARG A 64 -11.98 2.84 4.79
CA ARG A 64 -10.89 3.70 5.25
C ARG A 64 -10.48 4.77 4.24
N GLY A 65 -11.02 4.75 3.02
CA GLY A 65 -10.61 5.66 1.96
C GLY A 65 -9.14 5.46 1.53
N MET A 66 -8.66 4.21 1.55
CA MET A 66 -7.26 3.88 1.26
C MET A 66 -6.88 4.02 -0.21
N TRP A 67 -7.86 4.25 -1.08
CA TRP A 67 -7.65 4.35 -2.53
C TRP A 67 -8.26 5.63 -3.07
N VAL A 68 -7.55 6.29 -3.97
CA VAL A 68 -7.99 7.50 -4.66
C VAL A 68 -7.79 7.34 -6.16
N GLU A 69 -8.74 7.86 -6.94
CA GLU A 69 -8.57 7.93 -8.39
C GLU A 69 -7.72 9.14 -8.75
N VAL A 70 -6.68 8.94 -9.54
CA VAL A 70 -5.82 9.99 -10.07
C VAL A 70 -5.79 9.94 -11.59
N ASP A 71 -5.66 11.10 -12.23
CA ASP A 71 -5.57 11.21 -13.68
C ASP A 71 -4.11 11.44 -14.10
N HIS A 72 -3.57 10.48 -14.86
CA HIS A 72 -2.18 10.51 -15.30
C HIS A 72 -2.10 10.80 -16.79
N PRO A 73 -1.21 11.70 -17.23
CA PRO A 73 -1.17 12.19 -18.60
C PRO A 73 -0.94 11.11 -19.67
N THR A 74 -0.34 9.99 -19.28
CA THR A 74 0.00 8.93 -20.23
C THR A 74 -0.90 7.70 -20.12
N VAL A 75 -1.27 7.28 -18.89
CA VAL A 75 -2.05 6.05 -18.68
C VAL A 75 -3.53 6.32 -18.36
N GLY A 76 -3.91 7.59 -18.25
CA GLY A 76 -5.27 7.97 -17.90
C GLY A 76 -5.58 7.72 -16.41
N LYS A 77 -6.84 7.50 -16.09
CA LYS A 77 -7.30 7.31 -14.73
C LYS A 77 -6.89 5.97 -14.16
N TYR A 78 -6.32 5.99 -12.96
CA TYR A 78 -6.02 4.79 -12.20
C TYR A 78 -6.21 5.01 -10.69
N LYS A 79 -6.36 3.90 -9.95
CA LYS A 79 -6.43 3.95 -8.48
C LYS A 79 -5.01 3.93 -7.90
N ALA A 80 -4.73 4.93 -7.07
CA ALA A 80 -3.49 5.03 -6.30
C ALA A 80 -3.77 4.86 -4.81
N PRO A 81 -2.78 4.39 -4.01
CA PRO A 81 -2.90 4.43 -2.56
C PRO A 81 -3.07 5.87 -2.07
N ASN A 82 -4.03 6.08 -1.20
CA ASN A 82 -4.25 7.36 -0.52
C ASN A 82 -3.34 7.47 0.70
N PHE A 83 -3.31 8.64 1.32
CA PHE A 83 -2.56 8.88 2.53
C PHE A 83 -3.22 8.15 3.73
N PRO A 84 -2.52 7.18 4.38
CA PRO A 84 -3.15 6.28 5.35
C PRO A 84 -3.40 6.92 6.72
N VAL A 85 -2.71 8.03 7.03
CA VAL A 85 -2.81 8.71 8.32
C VAL A 85 -3.86 9.83 8.23
N VAL A 86 -4.81 9.80 9.14
CA VAL A 86 -5.87 10.82 9.21
C VAL A 86 -5.48 11.87 10.25
N PHE A 87 -5.08 13.05 9.80
CA PHE A 87 -4.85 14.21 10.65
C PHE A 87 -6.13 15.02 10.80
N SER A 88 -6.50 15.38 12.03
CA SER A 88 -7.75 16.09 12.31
C SER A 88 -7.79 17.54 11.82
N LYS A 89 -6.62 18.20 11.69
CA LYS A 89 -6.51 19.62 11.31
C LYS A 89 -5.90 19.83 9.94
N THR A 90 -5.03 18.93 9.51
CA THR A 90 -4.27 19.02 8.25
C THR A 90 -4.33 17.67 7.54
N PRO A 91 -5.49 17.29 6.96
CA PRO A 91 -5.60 16.01 6.26
C PRO A 91 -4.57 15.91 5.15
N GLY A 92 -3.99 14.72 5.00
CA GLY A 92 -3.13 14.42 3.87
C GLY A 92 -4.00 14.13 2.64
N GLU A 93 -3.59 14.65 1.49
CA GLU A 93 -4.30 14.48 0.22
C GLU A 93 -3.33 14.08 -0.89
N VAL A 94 -3.78 13.22 -1.78
CA VAL A 94 -3.11 12.95 -3.05
C VAL A 94 -3.68 13.93 -4.08
N THR A 95 -2.93 14.97 -4.41
CA THR A 95 -3.38 16.08 -5.28
C THR A 95 -3.07 15.86 -6.75
N SER A 96 -2.18 14.93 -7.07
CA SER A 96 -1.76 14.65 -8.45
C SER A 96 -1.28 13.22 -8.62
N ALA A 97 -1.24 12.75 -9.86
CA ALA A 97 -0.57 11.50 -10.21
C ALA A 97 0.95 11.61 -10.05
N ALA A 98 1.63 10.47 -10.08
CA ALA A 98 3.09 10.42 -10.10
C ALA A 98 3.64 11.21 -11.31
N PRO A 99 4.65 12.06 -11.13
CA PRO A 99 5.21 12.82 -12.24
C PRO A 99 5.97 11.94 -13.22
N MET A 100 5.99 12.34 -14.48
CA MET A 100 6.87 11.75 -15.47
C MET A 100 8.34 12.07 -15.18
N LEU A 101 9.23 11.20 -15.62
CA LEU A 101 10.66 11.43 -15.46
C LEU A 101 11.06 12.77 -16.06
N GLY A 102 11.57 13.67 -15.22
CA GLY A 102 11.99 15.00 -15.65
C GLY A 102 10.86 16.02 -15.84
N GLN A 103 9.61 15.71 -15.46
CA GLN A 103 8.45 16.59 -15.68
C GLN A 103 8.65 17.98 -15.08
N HIS A 104 9.23 18.07 -13.89
CA HIS A 104 9.42 19.32 -13.15
C HIS A 104 10.89 19.75 -13.05
N THR A 105 11.79 19.15 -13.83
CA THR A 105 13.24 19.39 -13.69
C THR A 105 13.58 20.86 -13.85
N ARG A 106 13.14 21.51 -14.93
CA ARG A 106 13.46 22.93 -15.18
C ARG A 106 12.85 23.85 -14.14
N GLU A 107 11.57 23.63 -13.82
CA GLU A 107 10.83 24.37 -12.79
C GLU A 107 11.57 24.33 -11.42
N VAL A 108 11.89 23.14 -10.94
CA VAL A 108 12.57 22.96 -9.65
C VAL A 108 13.94 23.59 -9.63
N LEU A 109 14.74 23.42 -10.69
CA LEU A 109 16.09 24.00 -10.76
C LEU A 109 16.05 25.51 -10.87
N ALA A 110 15.11 26.09 -11.59
CA ALA A 110 14.89 27.53 -11.65
C ALA A 110 14.45 28.09 -10.28
N GLU A 111 13.41 27.49 -9.69
CA GLU A 111 12.81 27.97 -8.43
C GLU A 111 13.76 27.81 -7.23
N LYS A 112 14.38 26.64 -7.08
CA LYS A 112 15.16 26.31 -5.87
C LYS A 112 16.64 26.71 -5.97
N LEU A 113 17.20 26.73 -7.19
CA LEU A 113 18.63 27.03 -7.40
C LEU A 113 18.88 28.28 -8.23
N GLY A 114 17.81 29.01 -8.63
CA GLY A 114 17.92 30.24 -9.40
C GLY A 114 18.57 30.05 -10.78
N LYS A 115 18.46 28.84 -11.37
CA LYS A 115 19.06 28.56 -12.69
C LYS A 115 18.32 29.32 -13.79
N THR A 116 19.10 29.96 -14.67
CA THR A 116 18.54 30.66 -15.84
C THR A 116 18.17 29.67 -16.95
N GLU A 117 17.35 30.10 -17.89
CA GLU A 117 16.95 29.28 -19.05
C GLU A 117 18.14 28.85 -19.92
N GLU A 118 19.18 29.74 -20.04
CA GLU A 118 20.42 29.44 -20.75
C GLU A 118 21.21 28.34 -20.03
N GLU A 119 21.34 28.40 -18.69
CA GLU A 119 21.99 27.36 -17.88
C GLU A 119 21.25 26.03 -17.96
N LEU A 120 19.91 26.04 -17.84
CA LEU A 120 19.10 24.83 -17.94
C LEU A 120 19.23 24.18 -19.33
N THR A 121 19.25 24.98 -20.38
CA THR A 121 19.45 24.49 -21.75
C THR A 121 20.85 23.91 -21.95
N ALA A 122 21.88 24.51 -21.35
CA ALA A 122 23.23 23.98 -21.38
C ALA A 122 23.34 22.65 -20.63
N LEU A 123 22.70 22.53 -19.47
CA LEU A 123 22.65 21.29 -18.68
C LEU A 123 21.91 20.17 -19.44
N GLU A 124 20.80 20.47 -20.12
CA GLU A 124 20.07 19.51 -20.93
C GLU A 124 20.91 19.02 -22.11
N LYS A 125 21.57 19.94 -22.84
CA LYS A 125 22.50 19.59 -23.93
C LYS A 125 23.70 18.76 -23.49
N ALA A 126 24.19 19.00 -22.28
CA ALA A 126 25.27 18.22 -21.68
C ALA A 126 24.80 16.84 -21.16
N GLY A 127 23.50 16.54 -21.21
CA GLY A 127 22.93 15.32 -20.66
C GLY A 127 22.93 15.23 -19.12
N ALA A 128 23.18 16.34 -18.45
CA ALA A 128 23.21 16.41 -16.98
C ALA A 128 21.79 16.40 -16.37
N ILE A 129 20.81 16.85 -17.13
CA ILE A 129 19.39 16.82 -16.73
C ILE A 129 18.54 16.27 -17.88
N VAL A 130 17.35 15.77 -17.52
CA VAL A 130 16.30 15.35 -18.44
C VAL A 130 15.08 16.22 -18.22
N GLN A 131 14.42 16.64 -19.29
CA GLN A 131 13.13 17.33 -19.27
C GLN A 131 12.10 16.51 -20.04
N TRP A 132 10.98 16.25 -19.41
CA TRP A 132 9.84 15.64 -20.10
C TRP A 132 9.23 16.62 -21.09
N LYS A 133 8.87 16.14 -22.28
CA LYS A 133 8.45 16.99 -23.42
C LYS A 133 6.96 16.85 -23.78
N GLY A 134 6.16 16.14 -22.92
CA GLY A 134 4.75 15.92 -23.18
C GLY A 134 4.46 14.68 -24.01
#